data_a11424164c65d6f51002116872ce7fa3
#
_entry.id   a11424164c65d6f51002116872ce7fa3
#
_cell.length_a   1.000
_cell.length_b   1.000
_cell.length_c   1.000
_cell.angle_alpha   90.00
_cell.angle_beta   90.00
_cell.angle_gamma   90.00
#
_symmetry.space_group_name_H-M   'P 1'
#
loop_
_entity.id
_entity.type
_entity.pdbx_description
1 polymer ?
#
loop_
_entity_poly.entity_id
_entity_poly.type
_entity_poly.pdbx_seq_one_letter_code
_entity_poly.pdbx_strand_id
1 'polypeptide(L)'
;MGDATGRPEGEDLSTQVEMAKRRLEEAAAAASAAETRVAAEIQALEKDLEEERARASEALEELRAAHAEELRREREAKDRVVAEAQGRLAEIEAQTEAAEQRIEAAEMRAAEAEGAISDERARARESAAAWLRSQVDSIRREAGQR
;
A
#
# COMPACT_ATOMS: atom_id res chain seq x y z
N MET A 1 33.02 107.50 -11.28
CA MET A 1 32.13 106.67 -10.48
C MET A 1 31.43 105.75 -11.38
N GLY A 2 32.03 104.68 -11.50
CA GLY A 2 31.86 103.77 -12.56
C GLY A 2 31.03 102.56 -12.23
N ASP A 3 30.21 102.33 -13.08
CA ASP A 3 29.48 101.15 -13.23
C ASP A 3 30.33 99.87 -13.23
N ALA A 4 30.26 99.17 -12.21
CA ALA A 4 30.74 97.81 -12.15
C ALA A 4 29.60 96.81 -11.99
N THR A 5 28.43 97.13 -12.54
CA THR A 5 27.19 96.33 -12.25
C THR A 5 26.63 95.61 -13.48
N GLY A 6 27.35 95.52 -14.57
CA GLY A 6 26.80 94.89 -15.81
C GLY A 6 27.36 93.58 -16.31
N ARG A 7 28.37 93.04 -15.67
CA ARG A 7 29.07 91.88 -16.23
C ARG A 7 29.07 90.54 -15.47
N PRO A 8 28.81 90.46 -14.22
CA PRO A 8 28.84 89.17 -13.58
C PRO A 8 27.56 88.30 -13.77
N GLU A 9 26.42 88.94 -13.98
CA GLU A 9 25.13 88.23 -14.03
C GLU A 9 24.93 87.39 -15.32
N GLY A 10 25.38 87.84 -16.50
CA GLY A 10 25.28 87.10 -17.77
C GLY A 10 26.23 85.95 -17.88
N GLU A 11 27.48 86.16 -17.38
CA GLU A 11 28.48 85.08 -17.30
C GLU A 11 28.09 84.06 -16.26
N ASP A 12 27.53 84.45 -15.17
CA ASP A 12 27.06 83.61 -14.09
C ASP A 12 25.85 82.77 -14.53
N LEU A 13 24.90 83.29 -15.26
CA LEU A 13 23.77 82.60 -15.87
C LEU A 13 24.22 81.62 -16.94
N SER A 14 25.16 82.00 -17.80
CA SER A 14 25.73 81.10 -18.80
C SER A 14 26.43 79.93 -18.15
N THR A 15 27.22 80.19 -17.10
CA THR A 15 27.90 79.15 -16.34
C THR A 15 26.92 78.24 -15.62
N GLN A 16 25.85 78.77 -15.07
CA GLN A 16 24.78 78.02 -14.44
C GLN A 16 24.04 77.10 -15.43
N VAL A 17 23.77 77.60 -16.63
CA VAL A 17 23.16 76.79 -17.71
C VAL A 17 24.10 75.67 -18.16
N GLU A 18 25.37 75.95 -18.32
CA GLU A 18 26.38 74.93 -18.67
C GLU A 18 26.49 73.86 -17.56
N MET A 19 26.51 74.27 -16.31
CA MET A 19 26.50 73.33 -15.18
C MET A 19 25.20 72.52 -15.10
N ALA A 20 24.08 73.11 -15.39
CA ALA A 20 22.80 72.37 -15.45
C ALA A 20 22.77 71.37 -16.57
N LYS A 21 23.30 71.71 -17.76
CA LYS A 21 23.45 70.77 -18.87
C LYS A 21 24.34 69.59 -18.52
N ARG A 22 25.49 69.84 -17.89
CA ARG A 22 26.39 68.75 -17.43
C ARG A 22 25.71 67.83 -16.42
N ARG A 23 24.99 68.38 -15.47
CA ARG A 23 24.24 67.58 -14.50
C ARG A 23 23.17 66.72 -15.17
N LEU A 24 22.48 67.24 -16.16
CA LEU A 24 21.51 66.50 -16.95
C LEU A 24 22.17 65.36 -17.77
N GLU A 25 23.29 65.62 -18.37
CA GLU A 25 24.06 64.62 -19.15
C GLU A 25 24.61 63.56 -18.23
N GLU A 26 25.16 63.90 -17.08
CA GLU A 26 25.60 62.98 -16.04
C GLU A 26 24.46 62.13 -15.49
N ALA A 27 23.30 62.75 -15.21
CA ALA A 27 22.12 62.02 -14.77
C ALA A 27 21.57 61.09 -15.83
N ALA A 28 21.54 61.51 -17.09
CA ALA A 28 21.13 60.64 -18.20
C ALA A 28 22.09 59.46 -18.41
N ALA A 29 23.39 59.71 -18.32
CA ALA A 29 24.41 58.65 -18.41
C ALA A 29 24.30 57.65 -17.22
N ALA A 30 24.06 58.18 -16.01
CA ALA A 30 23.86 57.33 -14.83
C ALA A 30 22.55 56.49 -14.92
N ALA A 31 21.49 57.08 -15.44
CA ALA A 31 20.23 56.37 -15.68
C ALA A 31 20.41 55.27 -16.72
N SER A 32 21.05 55.54 -17.85
CA SER A 32 21.35 54.55 -18.89
C SER A 32 22.23 53.42 -18.37
N ALA A 33 23.24 53.72 -17.56
CA ALA A 33 24.07 52.71 -16.92
C ALA A 33 23.31 51.85 -15.91
N ALA A 34 22.37 52.45 -15.19
CA ALA A 34 21.51 51.72 -14.28
C ALA A 34 20.52 50.80 -15.00
N GLU A 35 19.92 51.28 -16.10
CA GLU A 35 19.05 50.45 -16.96
C GLU A 35 19.81 49.24 -17.54
N THR A 36 21.03 49.45 -18.03
CA THR A 36 21.87 48.36 -18.56
C THR A 36 22.20 47.35 -17.48
N ARG A 37 22.49 47.77 -16.24
CA ARG A 37 22.76 46.86 -15.12
C ARG A 37 21.51 46.07 -14.74
N VAL A 38 20.36 46.73 -14.61
CA VAL A 38 19.08 46.09 -14.31
C VAL A 38 18.72 45.06 -15.39
N ALA A 39 18.88 45.39 -16.66
CA ALA A 39 18.66 44.47 -17.77
C ALA A 39 19.57 43.24 -17.69
N ALA A 40 20.85 43.42 -17.38
CA ALA A 40 21.79 42.33 -17.20
C ALA A 40 21.45 41.45 -15.99
N GLU A 41 21.02 42.04 -14.87
CA GLU A 41 20.54 41.31 -13.68
C GLU A 41 19.27 40.51 -13.96
N ILE A 42 18.33 41.11 -14.70
CA ILE A 42 17.10 40.39 -15.12
C ILE A 42 17.44 39.17 -15.96
N GLN A 43 18.33 39.33 -16.98
CA GLN A 43 18.76 38.22 -17.81
C GLN A 43 19.47 37.11 -17.01
N ALA A 44 20.29 37.50 -16.04
CA ALA A 44 20.96 36.52 -15.16
C ALA A 44 19.96 35.77 -14.31
N LEU A 45 18.97 36.46 -13.71
CA LEU A 45 17.92 35.85 -12.92
C LEU A 45 16.98 34.95 -13.75
N GLU A 46 16.66 35.37 -14.98
CA GLU A 46 15.88 34.53 -15.89
C GLU A 46 16.59 33.22 -16.21
N LYS A 47 17.89 33.32 -16.50
CA LYS A 47 18.73 32.14 -16.74
C LYS A 47 18.80 31.23 -15.52
N ASP A 48 19.06 31.75 -14.34
CA ASP A 48 19.11 31.01 -13.09
C ASP A 48 17.74 30.32 -12.80
N LEU A 49 16.64 31.02 -13.07
CA LEU A 49 15.29 30.48 -12.91
C LEU A 49 15.02 29.32 -13.89
N GLU A 50 15.45 29.43 -15.14
CA GLU A 50 15.32 28.36 -16.12
C GLU A 50 16.15 27.13 -15.72
N GLU A 51 17.39 27.35 -15.24
CA GLU A 51 18.24 26.26 -14.74
C GLU A 51 17.63 25.59 -13.51
N GLU A 52 17.09 26.34 -12.56
CA GLU A 52 16.38 25.79 -11.38
C GLU A 52 15.11 25.01 -11.77
N ARG A 53 14.33 25.53 -12.72
CA ARG A 53 13.16 24.82 -13.23
C ARG A 53 13.53 23.51 -13.92
N ALA A 54 14.61 23.51 -14.70
CA ALA A 54 15.11 22.29 -15.34
C ALA A 54 15.53 21.25 -14.30
N ARG A 55 16.31 21.67 -13.29
CA ARG A 55 16.72 20.78 -12.18
C ARG A 55 15.53 20.25 -11.39
N ALA A 56 14.57 21.11 -11.08
CA ALA A 56 13.36 20.70 -10.36
C ALA A 56 12.52 19.71 -11.18
N SER A 57 12.39 19.93 -12.48
CA SER A 57 11.68 19.02 -13.39
C SER A 57 12.35 17.66 -13.45
N GLU A 58 13.67 17.62 -13.60
CA GLU A 58 14.46 16.39 -13.63
C GLU A 58 14.34 15.61 -12.29
N ALA A 59 14.47 16.31 -11.17
CA ALA A 59 14.30 15.71 -9.84
C ALA A 59 12.89 15.15 -9.62
N LEU A 60 11.85 15.83 -10.13
CA LEU A 60 10.49 15.34 -10.07
C LEU A 60 10.27 14.08 -10.93
N GLU A 61 10.87 14.03 -12.10
CA GLU A 61 10.81 12.84 -12.97
C GLU A 61 11.51 11.64 -12.34
N GLU A 62 12.70 11.86 -11.77
CA GLU A 62 13.42 10.82 -11.04
C GLU A 62 12.62 10.31 -9.83
N LEU A 63 12.05 11.21 -9.06
CA LEU A 63 11.21 10.86 -7.90
C LEU A 63 9.96 10.08 -8.32
N ARG A 64 9.31 10.49 -9.41
CA ARG A 64 8.15 9.76 -9.96
C ARG A 64 8.52 8.37 -10.42
N ALA A 65 9.66 8.23 -11.11
CA ALA A 65 10.16 6.94 -11.55
C ALA A 65 10.49 6.02 -10.35
N ALA A 66 11.14 6.55 -9.33
CA ALA A 66 11.44 5.82 -8.10
C ALA A 66 10.19 5.36 -7.37
N HIS A 67 9.18 6.23 -7.22
CA HIS A 67 7.90 5.86 -6.62
C HIS A 67 7.11 4.85 -7.43
N ALA A 68 7.12 4.96 -8.75
CA ALA A 68 6.47 3.98 -9.63
C ALA A 68 7.10 2.58 -9.46
N GLU A 69 8.41 2.51 -9.37
CA GLU A 69 9.14 1.26 -9.14
C GLU A 69 8.87 0.69 -7.75
N GLU A 70 8.83 1.51 -6.71
CA GLU A 70 8.50 1.10 -5.35
C GLU A 70 7.07 0.54 -5.27
N LEU A 71 6.09 1.23 -5.84
CA LEU A 71 4.71 0.77 -5.92
C LEU A 71 4.57 -0.55 -6.69
N ARG A 72 5.35 -0.72 -7.76
CA ARG A 72 5.38 -1.99 -8.51
C ARG A 72 5.87 -3.13 -7.64
N ARG A 73 6.97 -2.92 -6.90
CA ARG A 73 7.53 -3.92 -5.98
C ARG A 73 6.57 -4.27 -4.84
N GLU A 74 5.93 -3.27 -4.26
CA GLU A 74 4.92 -3.49 -3.21
C GLU A 74 3.72 -4.29 -3.71
N ARG A 75 3.22 -3.98 -4.91
CA ARG A 75 2.13 -4.74 -5.53
C ARG A 75 2.52 -6.17 -5.79
N GLU A 76 3.69 -6.42 -6.37
CA GLU A 76 4.19 -7.77 -6.60
C GLU A 76 4.39 -8.56 -5.29
N ALA A 77 4.90 -7.90 -4.25
CA ALA A 77 5.04 -8.52 -2.94
C ALA A 77 3.68 -8.87 -2.32
N LYS A 78 2.72 -7.96 -2.41
CA LYS A 78 1.33 -8.17 -1.96
C LYS A 78 0.66 -9.30 -2.72
N ASP A 79 0.77 -9.33 -4.04
CA ASP A 79 0.18 -10.37 -4.89
C ASP A 79 0.76 -11.76 -4.55
N ARG A 80 2.05 -11.84 -4.26
CA ARG A 80 2.69 -13.09 -3.80
C ARG A 80 2.13 -13.55 -2.46
N VAL A 81 1.99 -12.64 -1.49
CA VAL A 81 1.43 -12.95 -0.16
C VAL A 81 -0.03 -13.41 -0.28
N VAL A 82 -0.82 -12.74 -1.10
CA VAL A 82 -2.22 -13.13 -1.36
C VAL A 82 -2.30 -14.51 -2.02
N ALA A 83 -1.49 -14.77 -3.04
CA ALA A 83 -1.46 -16.07 -3.72
C ALA A 83 -1.04 -17.19 -2.76
N GLU A 84 -0.05 -16.96 -1.90
CA GLU A 84 0.39 -17.92 -0.89
C GLU A 84 -0.70 -18.19 0.16
N ALA A 85 -1.38 -17.13 0.62
CA ALA A 85 -2.51 -17.28 1.56
C ALA A 85 -3.68 -18.05 0.95
N GLN A 86 -4.01 -17.80 -0.31
CA GLN A 86 -5.03 -18.54 -1.05
C GLN A 86 -4.65 -20.02 -1.21
N GLY A 87 -3.39 -20.31 -1.52
CA GLY A 87 -2.88 -21.68 -1.58
C GLY A 87 -3.01 -22.42 -0.25
N ARG A 88 -2.64 -21.77 0.87
CA ARG A 88 -2.82 -22.33 2.22
C ARG A 88 -4.28 -22.55 2.58
N LEU A 89 -5.15 -21.62 2.21
CA LEU A 89 -6.58 -21.77 2.45
C LEU A 89 -7.16 -22.97 1.72
N ALA A 90 -6.84 -23.13 0.43
CA ALA A 90 -7.26 -24.29 -0.36
C ALA A 90 -6.75 -25.63 0.22
N GLU A 91 -5.53 -25.66 0.74
CA GLU A 91 -4.97 -26.83 1.40
C GLU A 91 -5.71 -27.16 2.71
N ILE A 92 -6.02 -26.15 3.53
CA ILE A 92 -6.80 -26.31 4.77
C ILE A 92 -8.20 -26.82 4.44
N GLU A 93 -8.88 -26.27 3.43
CA GLU A 93 -10.20 -26.73 2.99
C GLU A 93 -10.17 -28.20 2.57
N ALA A 94 -9.18 -28.60 1.79
CA ALA A 94 -9.01 -30.00 1.38
C ALA A 94 -8.73 -30.93 2.58
N GLN A 95 -7.92 -30.51 3.53
CA GLN A 95 -7.66 -31.26 4.76
C GLN A 95 -8.91 -31.40 5.63
N THR A 96 -9.70 -30.33 5.74
CA THR A 96 -10.96 -30.33 6.49
C THR A 96 -11.95 -31.29 5.87
N GLU A 97 -12.15 -31.24 4.55
CA GLU A 97 -13.02 -32.18 3.83
C GLU A 97 -12.59 -33.64 4.02
N ALA A 98 -11.30 -33.91 3.92
CA ALA A 98 -10.77 -35.26 4.15
C ALA A 98 -10.99 -35.73 5.61
N ALA A 99 -10.90 -34.83 6.58
CA ALA A 99 -11.17 -35.13 7.98
C ALA A 99 -12.66 -35.41 8.22
N GLU A 100 -13.56 -34.65 7.63
CA GLU A 100 -15.01 -34.86 7.69
C GLU A 100 -15.38 -36.23 7.11
N GLN A 101 -14.84 -36.60 5.95
CA GLN A 101 -15.05 -37.92 5.35
C GLN A 101 -14.57 -39.05 6.26
N ARG A 102 -13.44 -38.88 6.95
CA ARG A 102 -12.95 -39.87 7.93
C ARG A 102 -13.86 -40.02 9.14
N ILE A 103 -14.41 -38.91 9.63
CA ILE A 103 -15.35 -38.89 10.73
C ILE A 103 -16.64 -39.64 10.34
N GLU A 104 -17.23 -39.33 9.19
CA GLU A 104 -18.41 -40.01 8.67
C GLU A 104 -18.18 -41.51 8.51
N ALA A 105 -17.05 -41.91 7.95
CA ALA A 105 -16.69 -43.31 7.81
C ALA A 105 -16.49 -44.03 9.16
N ALA A 106 -15.95 -43.32 10.16
CA ALA A 106 -15.80 -43.85 11.51
C ALA A 106 -17.16 -44.00 12.24
N GLU A 107 -18.04 -43.00 12.07
CA GLU A 107 -19.41 -43.06 12.62
C GLU A 107 -20.23 -44.22 12.02
N MET A 108 -20.15 -44.42 10.72
CA MET A 108 -20.76 -45.55 10.04
C MET A 108 -20.24 -46.91 10.59
N ARG A 109 -18.93 -47.04 10.72
CA ARG A 109 -18.32 -48.28 11.29
C ARG A 109 -18.72 -48.50 12.74
N ALA A 110 -18.81 -47.43 13.54
CA ALA A 110 -19.29 -47.51 14.91
C ALA A 110 -20.76 -47.98 14.99
N ALA A 111 -21.62 -47.43 14.15
CA ALA A 111 -23.02 -47.83 14.07
C ALA A 111 -23.18 -49.29 13.63
N GLU A 112 -22.41 -49.75 12.64
CA GLU A 112 -22.38 -51.15 12.22
C GLU A 112 -21.92 -52.07 13.34
N ALA A 113 -20.87 -51.70 14.09
CA ALA A 113 -20.36 -52.45 15.21
C ALA A 113 -21.36 -52.54 16.35
N GLU A 114 -22.05 -51.47 16.67
CA GLU A 114 -23.12 -51.43 17.67
C GLU A 114 -24.30 -52.33 17.26
N GLY A 115 -24.69 -52.28 16.00
CA GLY A 115 -25.70 -53.18 15.43
C GLY A 115 -25.31 -54.63 15.53
N ALA A 116 -24.07 -54.98 15.17
CA ALA A 116 -23.55 -56.36 15.31
C ALA A 116 -23.53 -56.84 16.77
N ILE A 117 -23.12 -56.00 17.72
CA ILE A 117 -23.14 -56.31 19.14
C ILE A 117 -24.58 -56.52 19.62
N SER A 118 -25.52 -55.71 19.22
CA SER A 118 -26.95 -55.86 19.55
C SER A 118 -27.51 -57.17 19.02
N ASP A 119 -27.22 -57.55 17.80
CA ASP A 119 -27.62 -58.80 17.17
C ASP A 119 -27.02 -60.02 17.87
N GLU A 120 -25.76 -59.97 18.23
CA GLU A 120 -25.10 -61.05 19.00
C GLU A 120 -25.73 -61.22 20.40
N ARG A 121 -26.05 -60.14 21.08
CA ARG A 121 -26.75 -60.16 22.36
C ARG A 121 -28.14 -60.78 22.23
N ALA A 122 -28.87 -60.44 21.20
CA ALA A 122 -30.19 -61.01 20.93
C ALA A 122 -30.09 -62.51 20.67
N ARG A 123 -29.15 -62.97 19.84
CA ARG A 123 -28.88 -64.39 19.60
C ARG A 123 -28.48 -65.13 20.87
N ALA A 124 -27.60 -64.56 21.69
CA ALA A 124 -27.20 -65.16 22.95
C ALA A 124 -28.37 -65.32 23.92
N ARG A 125 -29.25 -64.35 24.03
CA ARG A 125 -30.48 -64.41 24.85
C ARG A 125 -31.43 -65.47 24.34
N GLU A 126 -31.60 -65.58 23.02
CA GLU A 126 -32.45 -66.57 22.40
C GLU A 126 -31.94 -68.00 22.65
N SER A 127 -30.63 -68.20 22.47
CA SER A 127 -29.93 -69.45 22.72
C SER A 127 -30.03 -69.85 24.19
N ALA A 128 -29.82 -68.92 25.11
CA ALA A 128 -29.96 -69.18 26.54
C ALA A 128 -31.41 -69.55 26.90
N ALA A 129 -32.42 -68.84 26.37
CA ALA A 129 -33.81 -69.14 26.55
C ALA A 129 -34.22 -70.55 26.00
N ALA A 130 -33.69 -70.90 24.83
CA ALA A 130 -33.90 -72.24 24.23
C ALA A 130 -33.28 -73.35 25.09
N TRP A 131 -32.07 -73.13 25.56
CA TRP A 131 -31.40 -74.07 26.48
C TRP A 131 -32.19 -74.27 27.79
N LEU A 132 -32.61 -73.16 28.41
CA LEU A 132 -33.41 -73.23 29.60
C LEU A 132 -34.76 -73.99 29.41
N ARG A 133 -35.42 -73.72 28.26
CA ARG A 133 -36.65 -74.48 27.91
C ARG A 133 -36.33 -75.97 27.72
N SER A 134 -35.26 -76.33 27.09
CA SER A 134 -34.81 -77.71 26.93
C SER A 134 -34.55 -78.39 28.28
N GLN A 135 -33.94 -77.69 29.25
CA GLN A 135 -33.69 -78.20 30.61
C GLN A 135 -34.96 -78.43 31.34
N VAL A 136 -35.92 -77.47 31.32
CA VAL A 136 -37.21 -77.56 31.93
C VAL A 136 -37.98 -78.75 31.35
N ASP A 137 -38.00 -78.93 30.05
CA ASP A 137 -38.68 -80.07 29.40
C ASP A 137 -38.04 -81.40 29.75
N SER A 138 -36.74 -81.46 29.92
CA SER A 138 -36.00 -82.62 30.37
C SER A 138 -36.38 -82.99 31.79
N ILE A 139 -36.46 -82.03 32.74
CA ILE A 139 -36.85 -82.18 34.09
C ILE A 139 -38.30 -82.68 34.18
N ARG A 140 -39.20 -82.08 33.38
CA ARG A 140 -40.59 -82.50 33.29
C ARG A 140 -40.76 -83.95 32.85
N ARG A 141 -40.00 -84.37 31.87
CA ARG A 141 -39.99 -85.76 31.35
C ARG A 141 -39.49 -86.76 32.45
N GLU A 142 -38.43 -86.40 33.15
CA GLU A 142 -37.90 -87.20 34.23
C GLU A 142 -38.90 -87.30 35.41
N ALA A 143 -39.55 -86.22 35.75
CA ALA A 143 -40.57 -86.22 36.80
C ALA A 143 -41.82 -86.98 36.41
N GLY A 144 -42.19 -87.08 35.11
CA GLY A 144 -43.32 -87.88 34.63
C GLY A 144 -43.08 -89.40 34.55
N GLN A 145 -41.77 -89.78 34.62
CA GLN A 145 -41.38 -91.21 34.64
C GLN A 145 -41.28 -91.84 35.99
N ARG A 146 -41.46 -91.02 37.01
CA ARG A 146 -41.54 -91.47 38.39
C ARG A 146 -43.02 -91.59 38.79
#